data_e8034092e57afbe7e1a43898b0659139
#
_entry.id   e8034092e57afbe7e1a43898b0659139
#
_cell.length_a   1.000
_cell.length_b   1.000
_cell.length_c   1.000
_cell.angle_alpha   90.00
_cell.angle_beta   90.00
_cell.angle_gamma   90.00
#
_symmetry.space_group_name_H-M   'P 1'
#
loop_
_entity.id
_entity.type
_entity.pdbx_description
1 polymer ?
#
loop_
_entity_poly.entity_id
_entity_poly.type
_entity_poly.pdbx_seq_one_letter_code
_entity_poly.pdbx_strand_id
1 'polypeptide(L)'
;MTIRVVLADDQEIVRTGLRMILDAQPDIEVVGEAADGQEAVRLARELRPDVCLFDIRMPRVSGLEATRALAGPDVEEPMAVVVITTFDLDEYVHGALKAGARGFLLKDAGPDLLVQAVRAAADGEALIAPSVTVRLLSSCA
;
A
#
# COMPACT_ATOMS: atom_id res chain seq x y z
N MET A 1 18.55 -0.98 10.21
CA MET A 1 17.39 -1.85 10.23
C MET A 1 16.70 -1.81 8.87
N THR A 2 16.37 -2.96 8.32
CA THR A 2 15.81 -3.06 6.98
C THR A 2 14.29 -3.15 7.02
N ILE A 3 13.62 -2.32 6.22
CA ILE A 3 12.17 -2.37 6.05
C ILE A 3 11.86 -3.39 4.96
N ARG A 4 11.16 -4.46 5.31
CA ARG A 4 10.77 -5.53 4.40
C ARG A 4 9.40 -5.22 3.79
N VAL A 5 9.29 -5.28 2.47
CA VAL A 5 8.09 -4.85 1.74
C VAL A 5 7.57 -5.98 0.84
N VAL A 6 6.26 -6.18 0.85
CA VAL A 6 5.55 -7.01 -0.14
C VAL A 6 4.80 -6.08 -1.07
N LEU A 7 5.02 -6.23 -2.38
CA LEU A 7 4.35 -5.47 -3.42
C LEU A 7 3.22 -6.29 -4.04
N ALA A 8 2.12 -5.64 -4.38
CA ALA A 8 1.06 -6.29 -5.16
C ALA A 8 0.51 -5.32 -6.21
N ASP A 9 0.56 -5.74 -7.46
CA ASP A 9 0.03 -5.02 -8.62
C ASP A 9 -0.09 -6.03 -9.76
N ASP A 10 -1.20 -5.99 -10.49
CA ASP A 10 -1.42 -6.95 -11.58
C ASP A 10 -0.58 -6.65 -12.84
N GLN A 11 0.03 -5.48 -12.92
CA GLN A 11 0.88 -5.09 -14.05
C GLN A 11 2.35 -5.31 -13.71
N GLU A 12 2.99 -6.25 -14.39
CA GLU A 12 4.39 -6.60 -14.15
C GLU A 12 5.34 -5.40 -14.29
N ILE A 13 5.11 -4.56 -15.31
CA ILE A 13 5.98 -3.42 -15.55
C ILE A 13 5.91 -2.40 -14.39
N VAL A 14 4.74 -2.25 -13.79
CA VAL A 14 4.55 -1.37 -12.64
C VAL A 14 5.28 -1.96 -11.43
N ARG A 15 5.11 -3.26 -11.16
CA ARG A 15 5.82 -3.92 -10.05
C ARG A 15 7.32 -3.77 -10.19
N THR A 16 7.85 -3.98 -11.41
CA THR A 16 9.28 -3.84 -11.67
C THR A 16 9.76 -2.43 -11.34
N GLY A 17 9.03 -1.40 -11.78
CA GLY A 17 9.38 -0.02 -11.50
C GLY A 17 9.36 0.31 -10.02
N LEU A 18 8.33 -0.12 -9.30
CA LEU A 18 8.22 0.09 -7.85
C LEU A 18 9.36 -0.62 -7.12
N ARG A 19 9.66 -1.85 -7.52
CA ARG A 19 10.74 -2.62 -6.93
C ARG A 19 12.08 -1.93 -7.11
N MET A 20 12.37 -1.40 -8.30
CA MET A 20 13.62 -0.70 -8.57
C MET A 20 13.77 0.53 -7.68
N ILE A 21 12.70 1.30 -7.50
CA ILE A 21 12.70 2.48 -6.65
C ILE A 21 13.00 2.10 -5.20
N LEU A 22 12.31 1.09 -4.69
CA LEU A 22 12.42 0.69 -3.29
C LEU A 22 13.76 0.01 -2.99
N ASP A 23 14.19 -0.92 -3.86
CA ASP A 23 15.46 -1.63 -3.67
C ASP A 23 16.68 -0.73 -3.82
N ALA A 24 16.54 0.44 -4.44
CA ALA A 24 17.61 1.43 -4.52
C ALA A 24 17.88 2.09 -3.16
N GLN A 25 16.95 1.99 -2.22
CA GLN A 25 17.15 2.55 -0.88
C GLN A 25 17.91 1.57 0.00
N PRO A 26 18.92 2.03 0.76
CA PRO A 26 19.75 1.12 1.58
C PRO A 26 18.99 0.48 2.73
N ASP A 27 17.85 1.07 3.14
CA ASP A 27 17.06 0.61 4.28
C ASP A 27 15.76 -0.11 3.89
N ILE A 28 15.54 -0.39 2.59
CA ILE A 28 14.32 -1.02 2.11
C ILE A 28 14.66 -2.24 1.26
N GLU A 29 13.93 -3.33 1.49
CA GLU A 29 14.07 -4.57 0.73
C GLU A 29 12.71 -5.10 0.31
N VAL A 30 12.50 -5.32 -0.98
CA VAL A 30 11.30 -5.99 -1.48
C VAL A 30 11.48 -7.49 -1.33
N VAL A 31 10.68 -8.12 -0.48
CA VAL A 31 10.81 -9.54 -0.15
C VAL A 31 9.82 -10.42 -0.90
N GLY A 32 8.82 -9.84 -1.54
CA GLY A 32 7.86 -10.61 -2.31
C GLY A 32 7.01 -9.73 -3.21
N GLU A 33 6.50 -10.32 -4.28
CA GLU A 33 5.62 -9.66 -5.24
C GLU A 33 4.42 -10.54 -5.55
N ALA A 34 3.27 -9.91 -5.72
CA ALA A 34 2.04 -10.60 -6.08
C ALA A 34 1.34 -9.89 -7.24
N ALA A 35 0.65 -10.67 -8.08
CA ALA A 35 -0.09 -10.15 -9.22
C ALA A 35 -1.60 -10.04 -8.95
N ASP A 36 -2.05 -10.53 -7.82
CA ASP A 36 -3.46 -10.44 -7.41
C ASP A 36 -3.56 -10.36 -5.89
N GLY A 37 -4.76 -10.00 -5.40
CA GLY A 37 -4.98 -9.78 -3.98
C GLY A 37 -4.93 -11.06 -3.15
N GLN A 38 -5.31 -12.19 -3.72
CA GLN A 38 -5.27 -13.46 -3.00
C GLN A 38 -3.83 -13.86 -2.68
N GLU A 39 -2.95 -13.77 -3.67
CA GLU A 39 -1.53 -14.03 -3.51
C GLU A 39 -0.88 -13.02 -2.57
N ALA A 40 -1.31 -11.75 -2.65
CA ALA A 40 -0.82 -10.69 -1.78
C ALA A 40 -1.08 -11.02 -0.30
N VAL A 41 -2.30 -11.45 0.02
CA VAL A 41 -2.67 -11.83 1.39
C VAL A 41 -1.84 -13.03 1.85
N ARG A 42 -1.72 -14.04 0.99
CA ARG A 42 -0.94 -15.25 1.29
C ARG A 42 0.52 -14.91 1.61
N LEU A 43 1.15 -14.13 0.74
CA LEU A 43 2.55 -13.72 0.92
C LEU A 43 2.73 -12.89 2.18
N ALA A 44 1.83 -11.94 2.42
CA ALA A 44 1.93 -11.09 3.62
C ALA A 44 1.85 -11.92 4.90
N ARG A 45 0.94 -12.89 4.94
CA ARG A 45 0.82 -13.77 6.12
C ARG A 45 2.02 -14.68 6.30
N GLU A 46 2.61 -15.13 5.20
CA GLU A 46 3.77 -16.02 5.23
C GLU A 46 5.06 -15.26 5.56
N LEU A 47 5.32 -14.16 4.88
CA LEU A 47 6.57 -13.41 4.99
C LEU A 47 6.58 -12.39 6.12
N ARG A 48 5.42 -11.96 6.59
CA ARG A 48 5.29 -10.98 7.68
C ARG A 48 6.12 -9.73 7.42
N PRO A 49 5.87 -9.02 6.30
CA PRO A 49 6.63 -7.82 5.98
C PRO A 49 6.34 -6.68 6.96
N ASP A 50 7.23 -5.69 6.97
CA ASP A 50 7.01 -4.47 7.75
C ASP A 50 5.97 -3.56 7.09
N VAL A 51 5.90 -3.58 5.75
CA VAL A 51 4.96 -2.78 4.97
C VAL A 51 4.46 -3.58 3.77
N CYS A 52 3.16 -3.48 3.50
CA CYS A 52 2.55 -3.97 2.27
C CYS A 52 2.22 -2.77 1.38
N LEU A 53 2.58 -2.84 0.10
CA LEU A 53 2.27 -1.79 -0.88
C LEU A 53 1.38 -2.40 -1.95
N PHE A 54 0.09 -2.06 -1.93
CA PHE A 54 -0.93 -2.73 -2.73
C PHE A 54 -1.64 -1.77 -3.68
N ASP A 55 -1.75 -2.17 -4.95
CA ASP A 55 -2.68 -1.55 -5.88
C ASP A 55 -4.12 -1.94 -5.50
N ILE A 56 -5.09 -1.10 -5.84
CA ILE A 56 -6.51 -1.38 -5.56
C ILE A 56 -7.06 -2.38 -6.56
N ARG A 57 -6.84 -2.16 -7.85
CA ARG A 57 -7.44 -2.98 -8.92
C ARG A 57 -6.58 -4.18 -9.24
N MET A 58 -6.95 -5.30 -8.67
CA MET A 58 -6.30 -6.57 -8.92
C MET A 58 -7.35 -7.67 -9.09
N PRO A 59 -7.06 -8.71 -9.90
CA PRO A 59 -7.99 -9.84 -10.05
C PRO A 59 -8.14 -10.64 -8.76
N ARG A 60 -9.22 -11.38 -8.67
CA ARG A 60 -9.62 -12.28 -7.57
C ARG A 60 -10.00 -11.52 -6.30
N VAL A 61 -9.02 -10.94 -5.63
CA VAL A 61 -9.22 -10.13 -4.43
C VAL A 61 -8.64 -8.77 -4.72
N SER A 62 -9.41 -7.70 -4.50
CA SER A 62 -8.93 -6.34 -4.71
C SER A 62 -7.93 -5.92 -3.62
N GLY A 63 -7.20 -4.83 -3.89
CA GLY A 63 -6.30 -4.27 -2.88
C GLY A 63 -7.02 -3.79 -1.63
N LEU A 64 -8.26 -3.32 -1.76
CA LEU A 64 -9.07 -2.91 -0.60
C LEU A 64 -9.45 -4.12 0.24
N GLU A 65 -9.87 -5.20 -0.38
CA GLU A 65 -10.20 -6.45 0.32
C GLU A 65 -8.97 -7.05 0.99
N ALA A 66 -7.83 -7.04 0.29
CA ALA A 66 -6.57 -7.51 0.86
C ALA A 66 -6.15 -6.66 2.05
N THR A 67 -6.29 -5.34 1.96
CA THR A 67 -5.99 -4.42 3.06
C THR A 67 -6.87 -4.74 4.27
N ARG A 68 -8.16 -4.92 4.06
CA ARG A 68 -9.09 -5.25 5.15
C ARG A 68 -8.72 -6.58 5.82
N ALA A 69 -8.32 -7.57 5.04
CA ALA A 69 -7.93 -8.88 5.58
C ALA A 69 -6.68 -8.78 6.47
N LEU A 70 -5.75 -7.88 6.16
CA LEU A 70 -4.47 -7.77 6.86
C LEU A 70 -4.41 -6.65 7.90
N ALA A 71 -5.20 -5.61 7.73
CA ALA A 71 -5.10 -4.39 8.55
C ALA A 71 -6.45 -3.88 9.04
N GLY A 72 -7.54 -4.57 8.77
CA GLY A 72 -8.89 -4.14 9.13
C GLY A 72 -9.14 -4.07 10.63
N PRO A 73 -10.28 -3.48 11.02
CA PRO A 73 -10.58 -3.26 12.45
C PRO A 73 -10.72 -4.54 13.27
N ASP A 74 -10.99 -5.67 12.63
CA ASP A 74 -11.14 -6.96 13.31
C ASP A 74 -9.83 -7.76 13.40
N VAL A 75 -8.73 -7.21 12.85
CA VAL A 75 -7.44 -7.89 12.85
C VAL A 75 -6.70 -7.59 14.15
N GLU A 76 -6.29 -8.64 14.87
CA GLU A 76 -5.60 -8.52 16.16
C GLU A 76 -4.27 -7.78 16.04
N GLU A 77 -3.47 -8.16 15.06
CA GLU A 77 -2.17 -7.53 14.80
C GLU A 77 -2.16 -6.96 13.40
N PRO A 78 -2.77 -5.77 13.20
CA PRO A 78 -2.89 -5.20 11.86
C PRO A 78 -1.53 -4.87 11.25
N MET A 79 -1.38 -5.24 9.99
CA MET A 79 -0.19 -4.93 9.21
C MET A 79 -0.24 -3.51 8.68
N ALA A 80 0.92 -2.92 8.42
CA ALA A 80 1.01 -1.62 7.78
C ALA A 80 0.79 -1.78 6.28
N VAL A 81 -0.30 -1.23 5.77
CA VAL A 81 -0.61 -1.29 4.34
C VAL A 81 -0.67 0.11 3.76
N VAL A 82 0.05 0.34 2.68
CA VAL A 82 0.00 1.55 1.87
C VAL A 82 -0.69 1.18 0.56
N VAL A 83 -1.75 1.89 0.24
CA VAL A 83 -2.49 1.67 -1.01
C VAL A 83 -1.97 2.63 -2.08
N ILE A 84 -1.71 2.11 -3.26
CA ILE A 84 -1.27 2.92 -4.40
C ILE A 84 -2.17 2.62 -5.60
N THR A 85 -2.64 3.65 -6.28
CA THR A 85 -3.56 3.49 -7.40
C THR A 85 -3.41 4.59 -8.43
N THR A 86 -3.91 4.34 -9.66
CA THR A 86 -3.97 5.35 -10.71
C THR A 86 -5.15 6.31 -10.52
N PHE A 87 -6.14 5.93 -9.70
CA PHE A 87 -7.39 6.69 -9.55
C PHE A 87 -7.56 7.18 -8.13
N ASP A 88 -7.84 8.47 -7.98
CA ASP A 88 -8.07 9.12 -6.70
C ASP A 88 -9.58 9.33 -6.45
N LEU A 89 -10.40 8.36 -6.84
CA LEU A 89 -11.84 8.42 -6.60
C LEU A 89 -12.13 8.43 -5.09
N ASP A 90 -13.05 9.30 -4.67
CA ASP A 90 -13.37 9.45 -3.25
C ASP A 90 -13.73 8.12 -2.58
N GLU A 91 -14.48 7.27 -3.28
CA GLU A 91 -14.86 5.96 -2.77
C GLU A 91 -13.65 5.07 -2.48
N TYR A 92 -12.58 5.15 -3.31
CA TYR A 92 -11.36 4.39 -3.09
C TYR A 92 -10.59 4.91 -1.88
N VAL A 93 -10.52 6.24 -1.72
CA VAL A 93 -9.84 6.85 -0.60
C VAL A 93 -10.52 6.46 0.72
N HIS A 94 -11.82 6.65 0.79
CA HIS A 94 -12.60 6.28 1.97
C HIS A 94 -12.55 4.77 2.23
N GLY A 95 -12.67 3.97 1.18
CA GLY A 95 -12.59 2.51 1.29
C GLY A 95 -11.26 2.05 1.83
N ALA A 96 -10.17 2.64 1.37
CA ALA A 96 -8.82 2.29 1.83
C ALA A 96 -8.64 2.61 3.32
N LEU A 97 -9.08 3.80 3.74
CA LEU A 97 -8.96 4.20 5.14
C LEU A 97 -9.84 3.33 6.04
N LYS A 98 -11.07 3.03 5.63
CA LYS A 98 -11.96 2.13 6.39
C LYS A 98 -11.39 0.71 6.47
N ALA A 99 -10.69 0.28 5.44
CA ALA A 99 -10.06 -1.04 5.42
C ALA A 99 -8.81 -1.11 6.30
N GLY A 100 -8.33 0.02 6.81
CA GLY A 100 -7.20 0.07 7.72
C GLY A 100 -5.88 0.50 7.08
N ALA A 101 -5.91 1.05 5.86
CA ALA A 101 -4.69 1.52 5.21
C ALA A 101 -4.05 2.67 5.99
N ARG A 102 -2.73 2.65 6.10
CA ARG A 102 -1.95 3.72 6.74
C ARG A 102 -1.45 4.75 5.75
N GLY A 103 -1.52 4.46 4.46
CA GLY A 103 -1.10 5.40 3.43
C GLY A 103 -1.94 5.25 2.18
N PHE A 104 -2.06 6.33 1.43
CA PHE A 104 -2.75 6.33 0.15
C PHE A 104 -1.98 7.23 -0.80
N LEU A 105 -1.51 6.66 -1.90
CA LEU A 105 -0.73 7.36 -2.91
C LEU A 105 -1.33 7.15 -4.30
N LEU A 106 -1.09 8.12 -5.17
CA LEU A 106 -1.35 7.95 -6.59
C LEU A 106 -0.09 7.41 -7.28
N LYS A 107 -0.25 6.60 -8.31
CA LYS A 107 0.88 6.01 -9.04
C LYS A 107 1.77 7.05 -9.73
N ASP A 108 1.26 8.25 -9.97
CA ASP A 108 2.03 9.35 -10.54
C ASP A 108 2.80 10.15 -9.48
N ALA A 109 2.68 9.78 -8.21
CA ALA A 109 3.51 10.36 -7.16
C ALA A 109 4.98 10.03 -7.44
N GLY A 110 5.85 10.98 -7.17
CA GLY A 110 7.28 10.78 -7.40
C GLY A 110 7.89 9.72 -6.49
N PRO A 111 9.10 9.24 -6.85
CA PRO A 111 9.81 8.23 -6.05
C PRO A 111 10.01 8.64 -4.60
N ASP A 112 10.27 9.93 -4.34
CA ASP A 112 10.51 10.42 -2.99
C ASP A 112 9.31 10.24 -2.08
N LEU A 113 8.11 10.53 -2.59
CA LEU A 113 6.88 10.39 -1.81
C LEU A 113 6.57 8.92 -1.54
N LEU A 114 6.83 8.04 -2.51
CA LEU A 114 6.67 6.60 -2.33
C LEU A 114 7.56 6.08 -1.20
N VAL A 115 8.83 6.46 -1.22
CA VAL A 115 9.80 6.05 -0.19
C VAL A 115 9.40 6.59 1.18
N GLN A 116 8.97 7.86 1.24
CA GLN A 116 8.51 8.47 2.49
C GLN A 116 7.30 7.73 3.06
N ALA A 117 6.36 7.34 2.20
CA ALA A 117 5.16 6.63 2.64
C ALA A 117 5.49 5.26 3.23
N VAL A 118 6.42 4.54 2.60
CA VAL A 118 6.87 3.24 3.10
C VAL A 118 7.55 3.40 4.46
N ARG A 119 8.43 4.39 4.60
CA ARG A 119 9.11 4.65 5.88
C ARG A 119 8.13 5.05 6.99
N ALA A 120 7.18 5.93 6.65
CA ALA A 120 6.17 6.36 7.63
C ALA A 120 5.32 5.18 8.10
N ALA A 121 4.87 4.34 7.18
CA ALA A 121 4.07 3.16 7.50
C ALA A 121 4.85 2.18 8.39
N ALA A 122 6.13 1.97 8.12
CA ALA A 122 6.98 1.11 8.93
C ALA A 122 7.13 1.64 10.36
N ASP A 123 7.10 2.96 10.54
CA ASP A 123 7.20 3.60 11.84
C ASP A 123 5.86 3.72 12.57
N GLY A 124 4.79 3.17 12.00
CA GLY A 124 3.46 3.25 12.60
C GLY A 124 2.75 4.56 12.34
N GLU A 125 3.26 5.40 11.46
CA GLU A 125 2.67 6.67 11.08
C GLU A 125 1.82 6.51 9.81
N ALA A 126 1.01 7.51 9.51
CA ALA A 126 0.20 7.56 8.30
C ALA A 126 0.72 8.64 7.36
N LEU A 127 0.70 8.35 6.06
CA LEU A 127 1.03 9.36 5.05
C LEU A 127 -0.01 9.29 3.94
N ILE A 128 -0.73 10.39 3.74
CA ILE A 128 -1.69 10.55 2.67
C ILE A 128 -1.18 11.65 1.75
N ALA A 129 -1.12 11.38 0.44
CA ALA A 129 -0.65 12.37 -0.53
C ALA A 129 -1.43 13.69 -0.38
N PRO A 130 -0.77 14.86 -0.50
CA PRO A 130 -1.46 16.16 -0.32
C PRO A 130 -2.71 16.33 -1.19
N SER A 131 -2.69 15.88 -2.44
CA SER A 131 -3.86 15.94 -3.32
C SER A 131 -5.03 15.13 -2.80
N VAL A 132 -4.76 14.00 -2.17
CA VAL A 132 -5.76 13.13 -1.57
C VAL A 132 -6.29 13.74 -0.28
N THR A 133 -5.44 14.38 0.51
CA THR A 133 -5.83 15.05 1.75
C THR A 133 -6.85 16.14 1.47
N VAL A 134 -6.63 16.97 0.45
CA VAL A 134 -7.58 18.01 0.04
C VAL A 134 -8.93 17.40 -0.30
N ARG A 135 -8.93 16.29 -1.01
CA ARG A 135 -10.14 15.58 -1.40
C ARG A 135 -10.91 15.04 -0.20
N LEU A 136 -10.21 14.46 0.78
CA LEU A 136 -10.82 13.97 2.01
C LEU A 136 -11.48 15.11 2.79
N LEU A 137 -10.81 16.24 2.91
CA LEU A 137 -11.34 17.40 3.61
C LEU A 137 -12.61 17.94 2.91
N SER A 138 -12.62 17.94 1.59
CA SER A 138 -13.77 18.37 0.80
C SER A 138 -14.97 17.44 0.97
N SER A 139 -14.74 16.13 1.05
CA SER A 139 -15.82 15.14 1.17
C SER A 139 -16.37 15.03 2.61
N CYS A 140 -15.66 15.53 3.60
CA CYS A 140 -16.12 15.57 4.99
C CYS A 140 -16.97 16.82 5.32
N ALA A 141 -17.07 17.75 4.38
CA ALA A 141 -17.79 19.02 4.60
C ALA A 141 -19.33 18.87 4.46
#